data_c2208b80796d7b4d281d8b9bce9c49c6
#
_entry.id   c2208b80796d7b4d281d8b9bce9c49c6
#
_cell.length_a   1.000
_cell.length_b   1.000
_cell.length_c   1.000
_cell.angle_alpha   90.00
_cell.angle_beta   90.00
_cell.angle_gamma   90.00
#
_symmetry.space_group_name_H-M   'P 1'
#
loop_
_entity.id
_entity.type
_entity.pdbx_description
1 polymer ?
#
loop_
_entity_poly.entity_id
_entity_poly.type
_entity_poly.pdbx_seq_one_letter_code
_entity_poly.pdbx_strand_id
1 'polypeptide(L)'
;MTKYSKKVLFRADDLGYSEAVNYGIEKAVKEGLIRSVGVMVNMPTTAHGVELLKNEPIAFSQHTNICVGKPLADPEKIPSLVDEEGNFKSSKMYREATKDFVVFSEVMLEIEAQYQRFLDLFGKKPDYFEGHAVTSTNYFKAMEQFATEHELKYSGLPQGQGPNSLTEDAFINVNGTKVYLYMESMQADYDPYRTLEKLLVNLHDDGVDMMIFHPGYLDD
;
A
#
# COMPACT_ATOMS: atom_id res chain seq x y z
N MET A 1 -9.08 -0.56 -33.13
CA MET A 1 -9.58 -1.17 -31.88
C MET A 1 -8.45 -1.97 -31.29
N THR A 2 -7.78 -1.41 -30.29
CA THR A 2 -6.75 -2.13 -29.53
C THR A 2 -7.47 -3.19 -28.69
N LYS A 3 -7.29 -4.44 -29.04
CA LYS A 3 -7.76 -5.59 -28.25
C LYS A 3 -7.01 -5.52 -26.93
N TYR A 4 -7.64 -5.04 -25.86
CA TYR A 4 -7.07 -5.13 -24.53
C TYR A 4 -6.92 -6.60 -24.21
N SER A 5 -5.69 -7.10 -24.22
CA SER A 5 -5.41 -8.40 -23.63
C SER A 5 -5.67 -8.30 -22.14
N LYS A 6 -6.39 -9.26 -21.57
CA LYS A 6 -6.58 -9.42 -20.13
C LYS A 6 -5.24 -9.22 -19.42
N LYS A 7 -5.19 -8.36 -18.41
CA LYS A 7 -3.95 -7.98 -17.72
C LYS A 7 -4.08 -8.30 -16.25
N VAL A 8 -3.12 -9.04 -15.74
CA VAL A 8 -2.98 -9.33 -14.31
C VAL A 8 -1.74 -8.62 -13.78
N LEU A 9 -1.87 -7.96 -12.65
CA LEU A 9 -0.77 -7.37 -11.90
C LEU A 9 -0.67 -8.08 -10.54
N PHE A 10 0.49 -8.63 -10.25
CA PHE A 10 0.82 -9.14 -8.92
C PHE A 10 1.64 -8.11 -8.16
N ARG A 11 1.12 -7.71 -7.01
CA ARG A 11 1.70 -6.70 -6.12
C ARG A 11 2.08 -7.34 -4.79
N ALA A 12 3.23 -6.97 -4.24
CA ALA A 12 3.62 -7.26 -2.88
C ALA A 12 3.64 -5.97 -2.05
N ASP A 13 3.07 -5.99 -0.86
CA ASP A 13 3.08 -4.88 0.08
C ASP A 13 4.10 -5.11 1.20
N ASP A 14 4.36 -4.04 1.97
CA ASP A 14 5.11 -4.02 3.22
C ASP A 14 6.64 -4.13 3.07
N LEU A 15 7.24 -3.76 1.93
CA LEU A 15 8.71 -3.66 1.85
C LEU A 15 9.21 -2.65 2.90
N GLY A 16 10.12 -3.08 3.74
CA GLY A 16 10.65 -2.30 4.86
C GLY A 16 10.11 -2.72 6.21
N TYR A 17 9.06 -3.55 6.29
CA TYR A 17 8.45 -3.98 7.54
C TYR A 17 9.43 -4.72 8.46
N SER A 18 10.12 -5.74 7.92
CA SER A 18 11.24 -6.45 8.56
C SER A 18 12.21 -6.98 7.50
N GLU A 19 13.39 -7.45 7.91
CA GLU A 19 14.33 -8.09 6.97
C GLU A 19 13.75 -9.37 6.38
N ALA A 20 13.01 -10.15 7.17
CA ALA A 20 12.35 -11.36 6.70
C ALA A 20 11.29 -11.09 5.63
N VAL A 21 10.50 -10.02 5.80
CA VAL A 21 9.57 -9.53 4.77
C VAL A 21 10.34 -9.06 3.53
N ASN A 22 11.42 -8.29 3.69
CA ASN A 22 12.24 -7.82 2.59
C ASN A 22 12.77 -8.98 1.73
N TYR A 23 13.33 -10.03 2.36
CA TYR A 23 13.80 -11.23 1.63
C TYR A 23 12.67 -12.02 0.97
N GLY A 24 11.51 -12.09 1.61
CA GLY A 24 10.32 -12.72 1.01
C GLY A 24 9.85 -12.00 -0.25
N ILE A 25 9.81 -10.67 -0.20
CA ILE A 25 9.46 -9.83 -1.37
C ILE A 25 10.55 -9.95 -2.45
N GLU A 26 11.83 -9.89 -2.07
CA GLU A 26 12.95 -10.07 -3.01
C GLU A 26 12.82 -11.37 -3.80
N LYS A 27 12.59 -12.48 -3.09
CA LYS A 27 12.40 -13.79 -3.74
C LYS A 27 11.19 -13.79 -4.68
N ALA A 28 10.06 -13.24 -4.23
CA ALA A 28 8.84 -13.18 -5.04
C ALA A 28 8.97 -12.29 -6.29
N VAL A 29 9.84 -11.26 -6.24
CA VAL A 29 10.18 -10.43 -7.40
C VAL A 29 11.15 -11.15 -8.34
N LYS A 30 12.26 -11.67 -7.82
CA LYS A 30 13.35 -12.22 -8.64
C LYS A 30 13.01 -13.58 -9.24
N GLU A 31 12.30 -14.42 -8.50
CA GLU A 31 11.96 -15.79 -8.91
C GLU A 31 10.48 -15.98 -9.28
N GLY A 32 9.62 -14.99 -8.96
CA GLY A 32 8.18 -15.06 -9.16
C GLY A 32 7.63 -14.02 -10.12
N LEU A 33 6.35 -13.69 -9.92
CA LEU A 33 5.55 -12.85 -10.82
C LEU A 33 5.29 -11.43 -10.26
N ILE A 34 5.78 -11.09 -9.09
CA ILE A 34 5.61 -9.74 -8.51
C ILE A 34 6.29 -8.72 -9.42
N ARG A 35 5.53 -7.68 -9.80
CA ARG A 35 6.01 -6.58 -10.66
C ARG A 35 5.64 -5.20 -10.10
N SER A 36 5.08 -5.18 -8.90
CA SER A 36 4.75 -3.96 -8.18
C SER A 36 4.98 -4.17 -6.68
N VAL A 37 5.60 -3.21 -6.00
CA VAL A 37 5.97 -3.34 -4.59
C VAL A 37 5.60 -2.07 -3.83
N GLY A 38 4.83 -2.24 -2.74
CA GLY A 38 4.49 -1.20 -1.79
C GLY A 38 5.59 -1.02 -0.74
N VAL A 39 6.11 0.20 -0.61
CA VAL A 39 7.26 0.52 0.27
C VAL A 39 6.82 1.32 1.48
N MET A 40 7.01 0.78 2.68
CA MET A 40 6.80 1.45 3.96
C MET A 40 8.07 2.22 4.34
N VAL A 41 8.17 3.48 3.93
CA VAL A 41 9.42 4.26 4.03
C VAL A 41 9.83 4.66 5.45
N ASN A 42 8.90 4.59 6.42
CA ASN A 42 9.14 4.93 7.82
C ASN A 42 9.75 3.77 8.65
N MET A 43 9.84 2.57 8.07
CA MET A 43 10.29 1.39 8.82
C MET A 43 11.82 1.30 8.89
N PRO A 44 12.36 0.70 9.98
CA PRO A 44 13.82 0.64 10.19
C PRO A 44 14.57 -0.12 9.11
N THR A 45 13.96 -1.14 8.51
CA THR A 45 14.60 -1.99 7.50
C THR A 45 14.31 -1.58 6.05
N THR A 46 13.68 -0.41 5.85
CA THR A 46 13.33 0.06 4.49
C THR A 46 14.55 0.21 3.59
N ALA A 47 15.63 0.81 4.09
CA ALA A 47 16.85 1.00 3.28
C ALA A 47 17.44 -0.34 2.82
N HIS A 48 17.41 -1.37 3.68
CA HIS A 48 17.80 -2.74 3.32
C HIS A 48 16.92 -3.28 2.19
N GLY A 49 15.58 -3.20 2.31
CA GLY A 49 14.67 -3.68 1.28
C GLY A 49 14.85 -2.97 -0.06
N VAL A 50 15.07 -1.64 -0.03
CA VAL A 50 15.34 -0.85 -1.23
C VAL A 50 16.63 -1.31 -1.93
N GLU A 51 17.73 -1.55 -1.18
CA GLU A 51 18.98 -2.04 -1.77
C GLU A 51 18.82 -3.38 -2.49
N LEU A 52 17.98 -4.28 -2.00
CA LEU A 52 17.71 -5.58 -2.63
C LEU A 52 17.01 -5.45 -3.99
N LEU A 53 16.18 -4.39 -4.19
CA LEU A 53 15.22 -4.33 -5.28
C LEU A 53 15.32 -3.11 -6.19
N LYS A 54 16.02 -2.03 -5.81
CA LYS A 54 16.02 -0.75 -6.53
C LYS A 54 16.42 -0.82 -8.02
N ASN A 55 17.12 -1.88 -8.42
CA ASN A 55 17.54 -2.11 -9.80
C ASN A 55 16.65 -3.08 -10.57
N GLU A 56 15.62 -3.65 -9.93
CA GLU A 56 14.70 -4.55 -10.59
C GLU A 56 13.70 -3.76 -11.46
N PRO A 57 13.27 -4.31 -12.62
CA PRO A 57 12.35 -3.64 -13.53
C PRO A 57 10.89 -3.77 -13.05
N ILE A 58 10.60 -3.23 -11.86
CA ILE A 58 9.30 -3.25 -11.21
C ILE A 58 8.83 -1.84 -10.86
N ALA A 59 7.54 -1.68 -10.59
CA ALA A 59 6.98 -0.44 -10.07
C ALA A 59 7.11 -0.40 -8.54
N PHE A 60 7.45 0.78 -8.00
CA PHE A 60 7.48 1.02 -6.56
C PHE A 60 6.42 2.05 -6.18
N SER A 61 5.55 1.71 -5.24
CA SER A 61 4.64 2.68 -4.62
C SER A 61 5.17 3.18 -3.28
N GLN A 62 4.77 4.38 -2.92
CA GLN A 62 4.77 4.76 -1.51
C GLN A 62 3.55 4.11 -0.85
N HIS A 63 3.80 3.11 -0.01
CA HIS A 63 2.80 2.46 0.85
C HIS A 63 2.70 3.25 2.15
N THR A 64 1.90 4.32 2.11
CA THR A 64 1.83 5.32 3.18
C THR A 64 1.27 4.71 4.45
N ASN A 65 2.06 4.76 5.51
CA ASN A 65 1.76 4.11 6.78
C ASN A 65 1.58 5.14 7.90
N ILE A 66 0.49 5.01 8.67
CA ILE A 66 0.22 5.80 9.89
C ILE A 66 -0.20 4.92 11.06
N CYS A 67 0.12 3.63 11.04
CA CYS A 67 -0.35 2.69 12.08
C CYS A 67 0.67 1.65 12.54
N VAL A 68 1.91 1.72 12.06
CA VAL A 68 3.01 0.81 12.47
C VAL A 68 4.31 1.59 12.61
N GLY A 69 5.03 1.35 13.71
CA GLY A 69 6.35 1.94 13.96
C GLY A 69 6.28 3.41 14.33
N LYS A 70 7.30 4.17 13.98
CA LYS A 70 7.42 5.60 14.30
C LYS A 70 7.13 6.48 13.08
N PRO A 71 6.55 7.67 13.27
CA PRO A 71 6.40 8.65 12.23
C PRO A 71 7.75 9.21 11.76
N LEU A 72 7.77 9.80 10.58
CA LEU A 72 8.88 10.61 10.08
C LEU A 72 8.68 12.10 10.36
N ALA A 73 7.44 12.55 10.48
CA ALA A 73 7.13 13.88 10.98
C ALA A 73 7.37 13.98 12.49
N ASP A 74 7.51 15.20 12.98
CA ASP A 74 7.64 15.50 14.42
C ASP A 74 6.36 15.04 15.17
N PRO A 75 6.45 14.08 16.12
CA PRO A 75 5.29 13.55 16.85
C PRO A 75 4.48 14.63 17.57
N GLU A 76 5.12 15.74 18.03
CA GLU A 76 4.42 16.84 18.69
C GLU A 76 3.47 17.59 17.74
N LYS A 77 3.69 17.49 16.43
CA LYS A 77 2.86 18.14 15.40
C LYS A 77 1.75 17.24 14.85
N ILE A 78 1.75 15.96 15.20
CA ILE A 78 0.79 14.97 14.71
C ILE A 78 0.16 14.14 15.85
N PRO A 79 -0.32 14.78 16.94
CA PRO A 79 -0.79 14.07 18.14
C PRO A 79 -2.01 13.17 17.89
N SER A 80 -2.79 13.40 16.84
CA SER A 80 -3.89 12.48 16.49
C SER A 80 -3.41 11.14 15.97
N LEU A 81 -2.18 11.05 15.42
CA LEU A 81 -1.64 9.85 14.80
C LEU A 81 -0.79 9.02 15.76
N VAL A 82 -0.28 9.59 16.84
CA VAL A 82 0.69 8.95 17.74
C VAL A 82 0.13 8.66 19.13
N ASP A 83 0.72 7.70 19.80
CA ASP A 83 0.52 7.38 21.22
C ASP A 83 1.43 8.23 22.13
N GLU A 84 1.37 7.99 23.45
CA GLU A 84 2.16 8.71 24.45
C GLU A 84 3.67 8.47 24.33
N GLU A 85 4.08 7.38 23.73
CA GLU A 85 5.48 7.02 23.45
C GLU A 85 5.98 7.58 22.10
N GLY A 86 5.12 8.27 21.34
CA GLY A 86 5.43 8.83 20.03
C GLY A 86 5.51 7.81 18.91
N ASN A 87 4.92 6.61 19.09
CA ASN A 87 4.73 5.65 18.02
C ASN A 87 3.37 5.87 17.34
N PHE A 88 3.19 5.41 16.12
CA PHE A 88 1.87 5.40 15.51
C PHE A 88 0.87 4.58 16.33
N LYS A 89 -0.36 5.07 16.41
CA LYS A 89 -1.50 4.31 16.94
C LYS A 89 -1.74 3.07 16.09
N SER A 90 -2.04 1.94 16.74
CA SER A 90 -2.20 0.67 16.04
C SER A 90 -3.40 0.66 15.08
N SER A 91 -3.33 -0.13 14.01
CA SER A 91 -4.44 -0.33 13.06
C SER A 91 -5.73 -0.81 13.76
N LYS A 92 -5.63 -1.47 14.92
CA LYS A 92 -6.77 -1.85 15.74
C LYS A 92 -7.54 -0.64 16.25
N MET A 93 -6.83 0.41 16.71
CA MET A 93 -7.48 1.64 17.20
C MET A 93 -8.31 2.32 16.10
N TYR A 94 -7.80 2.35 14.86
CA TYR A 94 -8.56 2.88 13.72
C TYR A 94 -9.81 2.04 13.41
N ARG A 95 -9.72 0.71 13.48
CA ARG A 95 -10.86 -0.19 13.20
C ARG A 95 -11.94 -0.13 14.29
N GLU A 96 -11.57 0.07 15.55
CA GLU A 96 -12.48 0.12 16.70
C GLU A 96 -13.03 1.52 16.96
N ALA A 97 -12.51 2.55 16.29
CA ALA A 97 -12.97 3.92 16.48
C ALA A 97 -14.41 4.12 16.00
N THR A 98 -15.26 4.66 16.86
CA THR A 98 -16.65 5.01 16.52
C THR A 98 -16.76 6.32 15.75
N LYS A 99 -15.71 7.13 15.76
CA LYS A 99 -15.56 8.39 15.03
C LYS A 99 -14.14 8.49 14.50
N ASP A 100 -14.00 9.08 13.33
CA ASP A 100 -12.69 9.38 12.78
C ASP A 100 -11.98 10.42 13.67
N PHE A 101 -10.90 10.02 14.32
CA PHE A 101 -10.10 10.87 15.19
C PHE A 101 -8.89 11.49 14.48
N VAL A 102 -8.68 11.10 13.25
CA VAL A 102 -7.53 11.54 12.44
C VAL A 102 -7.71 12.99 12.03
N VAL A 103 -6.70 13.80 12.25
CA VAL A 103 -6.69 15.21 11.84
C VAL A 103 -6.02 15.33 10.48
N PHE A 104 -6.76 15.84 9.50
CA PHE A 104 -6.34 15.94 8.10
C PHE A 104 -4.98 16.62 7.92
N SER A 105 -4.76 17.77 8.58
CA SER A 105 -3.50 18.51 8.47
C SER A 105 -2.30 17.76 9.06
N GLU A 106 -2.51 16.93 10.06
CA GLU A 106 -1.47 16.10 10.65
C GLU A 106 -1.07 14.95 9.71
N VAL A 107 -2.07 14.34 9.05
CA VAL A 107 -1.80 13.34 8.00
C VAL A 107 -0.99 13.95 6.86
N MET A 108 -1.33 15.16 6.41
CA MET A 108 -0.58 15.83 5.33
C MET A 108 0.89 16.02 5.71
N LEU A 109 1.20 16.37 6.98
CA LEU A 109 2.59 16.50 7.46
C LEU A 109 3.34 15.17 7.37
N GLU A 110 2.71 14.08 7.80
CA GLU A 110 3.33 12.76 7.77
C GLU A 110 3.49 12.24 6.34
N ILE A 111 2.49 12.43 5.48
CA ILE A 111 2.58 12.06 4.06
C ILE A 111 3.77 12.76 3.39
N GLU A 112 3.92 14.07 3.62
CA GLU A 112 5.03 14.85 3.07
C GLU A 112 6.38 14.31 3.56
N ALA A 113 6.51 14.02 4.87
CA ALA A 113 7.74 13.46 5.43
C ALA A 113 8.08 12.08 4.81
N GLN A 114 7.07 11.22 4.65
CA GLN A 114 7.25 9.93 3.99
C GLN A 114 7.59 10.08 2.51
N TYR A 115 6.99 11.04 1.82
CA TYR A 115 7.28 11.30 0.41
C TYR A 115 8.72 11.79 0.21
N GLN A 116 9.20 12.72 1.04
CA GLN A 116 10.59 13.16 1.00
C GLN A 116 11.55 11.98 1.27
N ARG A 117 11.23 11.13 2.24
CA ARG A 117 12.00 9.90 2.50
C ARG A 117 12.03 8.94 1.31
N PHE A 118 10.91 8.82 0.60
CA PHE A 118 10.85 8.02 -0.63
C PHE A 118 11.78 8.60 -1.70
N LEU A 119 11.74 9.92 -1.92
CA LEU A 119 12.64 10.61 -2.87
C LEU A 119 14.11 10.41 -2.51
N ASP A 120 14.47 10.48 -1.22
CA ASP A 120 15.85 10.25 -0.75
C ASP A 120 16.32 8.83 -1.03
N LEU A 121 15.45 7.83 -0.87
CA LEU A 121 15.78 6.42 -1.07
C LEU A 121 15.88 6.01 -2.53
N PHE A 122 15.02 6.55 -3.39
CA PHE A 122 14.90 6.10 -4.79
C PHE A 122 15.45 7.11 -5.80
N GLY A 123 15.66 8.38 -5.43
CA GLY A 123 16.06 9.45 -6.35
C GLY A 123 15.01 9.81 -7.39
N LYS A 124 13.77 9.31 -7.25
CA LYS A 124 12.64 9.54 -8.16
C LYS A 124 11.31 9.50 -7.40
N LYS A 125 10.25 10.06 -8.00
CA LYS A 125 8.88 9.93 -7.49
C LYS A 125 8.43 8.46 -7.48
N PRO A 126 7.52 8.07 -6.55
CA PRO A 126 6.88 6.75 -6.61
C PRO A 126 6.08 6.60 -7.91
N ASP A 127 6.04 5.39 -8.45
CA ASP A 127 5.30 5.09 -9.66
C ASP A 127 3.79 5.21 -9.43
N TYR A 128 3.33 5.01 -8.19
CA TYR A 128 1.98 5.29 -7.70
C TYR A 128 2.00 5.45 -6.17
N PHE A 129 0.86 5.88 -5.62
CA PHE A 129 0.68 6.27 -4.22
C PHE A 129 -0.54 5.57 -3.64
N GLU A 130 -0.42 4.98 -2.46
CA GLU A 130 -1.49 4.22 -1.82
C GLU A 130 -1.27 4.10 -0.30
N GLY A 131 -2.24 3.55 0.44
CA GLY A 131 -2.24 3.55 1.90
C GLY A 131 -2.21 2.16 2.53
N HIS A 132 -1.57 2.07 3.71
CA HIS A 132 -1.46 0.87 4.52
C HIS A 132 -2.56 0.77 5.59
N ALA A 133 -3.31 -0.33 5.60
CA ALA A 133 -4.12 -0.91 6.70
C ALA A 133 -5.03 0.00 7.55
N VAL A 134 -5.31 1.24 7.16
CA VAL A 134 -6.10 2.22 7.93
C VAL A 134 -7.41 2.54 7.22
N THR A 135 -8.49 2.65 8.00
CA THR A 135 -9.81 3.07 7.54
C THR A 135 -10.20 4.40 8.19
N SER A 136 -9.73 5.51 7.64
CA SER A 136 -10.07 6.87 8.08
C SER A 136 -10.43 7.71 6.88
N THR A 137 -11.57 8.41 6.94
CA THR A 137 -12.01 9.32 5.89
C THR A 137 -11.02 10.47 5.69
N ASN A 138 -10.49 11.01 6.78
CA ASN A 138 -9.53 12.12 6.72
C ASN A 138 -8.19 11.66 6.15
N TYR A 139 -7.77 10.44 6.46
CA TYR A 139 -6.58 9.83 5.86
C TYR A 139 -6.72 9.70 4.34
N PHE A 140 -7.81 9.11 3.84
CA PHE A 140 -8.02 8.96 2.40
C PHE A 140 -8.15 10.28 1.66
N LYS A 141 -8.82 11.28 2.27
CA LYS A 141 -8.89 12.63 1.70
C LYS A 141 -7.51 13.29 1.59
N ALA A 142 -6.67 13.14 2.63
CA ALA A 142 -5.31 13.68 2.62
C ALA A 142 -4.45 13.01 1.55
N MET A 143 -4.56 11.69 1.42
CA MET A 143 -3.87 10.90 0.38
C MET A 143 -4.26 11.37 -1.03
N GLU A 144 -5.56 11.52 -1.30
CA GLU A 144 -6.08 11.96 -2.60
C GLU A 144 -5.65 13.38 -2.93
N GLN A 145 -5.74 14.31 -1.95
CA GLN A 145 -5.30 15.68 -2.13
C GLN A 145 -3.80 15.75 -2.40
N PHE A 146 -2.99 15.07 -1.57
CA PHE A 146 -1.54 15.05 -1.75
C PHE A 146 -1.14 14.49 -3.12
N ALA A 147 -1.75 13.38 -3.53
CA ALA A 147 -1.49 12.79 -4.84
C ALA A 147 -1.84 13.75 -5.98
N THR A 148 -2.93 14.51 -5.86
CA THR A 148 -3.34 15.51 -6.84
C THR A 148 -2.34 16.67 -6.91
N GLU A 149 -1.92 17.22 -5.76
CA GLU A 149 -0.98 18.34 -5.67
C GLU A 149 0.41 17.99 -6.23
N HIS A 150 0.83 16.72 -6.07
CA HIS A 150 2.13 16.23 -6.53
C HIS A 150 2.10 15.51 -7.89
N GLU A 151 0.94 15.48 -8.56
CA GLU A 151 0.72 14.79 -9.86
C GLU A 151 1.10 13.29 -9.79
N LEU A 152 0.71 12.62 -8.70
CA LEU A 152 0.94 11.20 -8.47
C LEU A 152 -0.28 10.38 -8.92
N LYS A 153 -0.05 9.16 -9.39
CA LYS A 153 -1.12 8.18 -9.58
C LYS A 153 -1.56 7.69 -8.21
N TYR A 154 -2.84 7.83 -7.89
CA TYR A 154 -3.39 7.39 -6.62
C TYR A 154 -4.18 6.09 -6.78
N SER A 155 -3.80 5.08 -6.01
CA SER A 155 -4.45 3.79 -5.89
C SER A 155 -5.12 3.71 -4.51
N GLY A 156 -6.26 4.40 -4.35
CA GLY A 156 -7.07 4.34 -3.12
C GLY A 156 -7.94 3.10 -3.06
N LEU A 157 -8.75 3.00 -2.00
CA LEU A 157 -9.83 2.01 -1.96
C LEU A 157 -11.07 2.53 -2.70
N PRO A 158 -11.91 1.65 -3.25
CA PRO A 158 -13.20 2.04 -3.80
C PRO A 158 -14.03 2.78 -2.77
N GLN A 159 -14.66 3.89 -3.18
CA GLN A 159 -15.45 4.71 -2.26
C GLN A 159 -16.57 3.90 -1.59
N GLY A 160 -16.69 4.03 -0.27
CA GLY A 160 -17.71 3.36 0.52
C GLY A 160 -17.46 1.88 0.80
N GLN A 161 -16.29 1.35 0.41
CA GLN A 161 -15.90 -0.02 0.67
C GLN A 161 -14.63 -0.07 1.52
N GLY A 162 -14.65 -0.89 2.58
CA GLY A 162 -13.44 -1.23 3.33
C GLY A 162 -12.76 -2.47 2.71
N PRO A 163 -11.54 -2.81 3.13
CA PRO A 163 -10.80 -3.96 2.61
C PRO A 163 -11.57 -5.29 2.68
N ASN A 164 -12.41 -5.44 3.71
CA ASN A 164 -13.20 -6.66 3.95
C ASN A 164 -14.58 -6.66 3.27
N SER A 165 -14.93 -5.59 2.55
CA SER A 165 -16.24 -5.43 1.89
C SER A 165 -16.14 -5.27 0.38
N LEU A 166 -14.96 -5.52 -0.20
CA LEU A 166 -14.75 -5.48 -1.65
C LEU A 166 -15.57 -6.58 -2.32
N THR A 167 -16.40 -6.18 -3.26
CA THR A 167 -17.12 -7.12 -4.16
C THR A 167 -16.18 -7.54 -5.29
N GLU A 168 -16.51 -8.63 -5.98
CA GLU A 168 -15.70 -9.13 -7.12
C GLU A 168 -15.57 -8.11 -8.27
N ASP A 169 -16.55 -7.21 -8.40
CA ASP A 169 -16.57 -6.15 -9.41
C ASP A 169 -16.06 -4.79 -8.88
N ALA A 170 -15.53 -4.75 -7.66
CA ALA A 170 -15.02 -3.52 -7.07
C ALA A 170 -13.72 -3.09 -7.77
N PHE A 171 -13.69 -1.88 -8.27
CA PHE A 171 -12.49 -1.32 -8.90
C PHE A 171 -12.19 0.09 -8.41
N ILE A 172 -10.94 0.45 -8.51
CA ILE A 172 -10.46 1.82 -8.40
C ILE A 172 -10.12 2.36 -9.78
N ASN A 173 -10.19 3.68 -9.95
CA ASN A 173 -9.74 4.34 -11.18
C ASN A 173 -8.37 4.96 -10.94
N VAL A 174 -7.36 4.43 -11.60
CA VAL A 174 -6.00 4.96 -11.56
C VAL A 174 -5.70 5.61 -12.91
N ASN A 175 -5.82 6.94 -12.97
CA ASN A 175 -5.59 7.72 -14.17
C ASN A 175 -6.32 7.17 -15.42
N GLY A 176 -7.62 6.89 -15.29
CA GLY A 176 -8.45 6.39 -16.38
C GLY A 176 -8.38 4.88 -16.62
N THR A 177 -7.57 4.15 -15.85
CA THR A 177 -7.51 2.68 -15.91
C THR A 177 -8.28 2.11 -14.73
N LYS A 178 -9.23 1.21 -14.97
CA LYS A 178 -9.87 0.44 -13.94
C LYS A 178 -8.90 -0.61 -13.39
N VAL A 179 -8.79 -0.71 -12.08
CA VAL A 179 -7.99 -1.73 -11.39
C VAL A 179 -8.91 -2.48 -10.44
N TYR A 180 -9.14 -3.75 -10.72
CA TYR A 180 -9.96 -4.66 -9.92
C TYR A 180 -9.09 -5.30 -8.85
N LEU A 181 -9.51 -5.22 -7.56
CA LEU A 181 -8.67 -5.57 -6.43
C LEU A 181 -9.02 -6.94 -5.86
N TYR A 182 -8.02 -7.78 -5.70
CA TYR A 182 -8.08 -9.06 -5.00
C TYR A 182 -7.20 -8.99 -3.75
N MET A 183 -7.82 -8.72 -2.57
CA MET A 183 -7.16 -8.42 -1.30
C MET A 183 -7.50 -9.45 -0.20
N GLU A 184 -7.61 -10.72 -0.54
CA GLU A 184 -7.98 -11.77 0.42
C GLU A 184 -6.82 -12.17 1.35
N SER A 185 -5.59 -11.72 1.07
CA SER A 185 -4.38 -12.07 1.83
C SER A 185 -4.38 -11.64 3.30
N MET A 186 -5.37 -10.86 3.73
CA MET A 186 -5.57 -10.47 5.13
C MET A 186 -6.55 -11.38 5.90
N GLN A 187 -7.13 -12.38 5.24
CA GLN A 187 -8.06 -13.32 5.89
C GLN A 187 -7.30 -14.45 6.60
N ALA A 188 -7.84 -14.92 7.73
CA ALA A 188 -7.18 -15.98 8.53
C ALA A 188 -7.09 -17.34 7.80
N ASP A 189 -7.98 -17.58 6.84
CA ASP A 189 -8.05 -18.79 6.02
C ASP A 189 -7.55 -18.56 4.59
N TYR A 190 -6.73 -17.53 4.39
CA TYR A 190 -6.21 -17.17 3.09
C TYR A 190 -5.44 -18.32 2.41
N ASP A 191 -5.87 -18.62 1.19
CA ASP A 191 -5.20 -19.54 0.28
C ASP A 191 -4.91 -18.83 -1.03
N PRO A 192 -3.63 -18.52 -1.34
CA PRO A 192 -3.25 -17.79 -2.55
C PRO A 192 -3.66 -18.49 -3.84
N TYR A 193 -3.73 -19.82 -3.83
CA TYR A 193 -4.14 -20.59 -5.02
C TYR A 193 -5.64 -20.42 -5.30
N ARG A 194 -6.48 -20.42 -4.28
CA ARG A 194 -7.92 -20.13 -4.43
C ARG A 194 -8.17 -18.73 -4.97
N THR A 195 -7.48 -17.73 -4.43
CA THR A 195 -7.62 -16.35 -4.91
C THR A 195 -7.15 -16.21 -6.35
N LEU A 196 -6.06 -16.90 -6.72
CA LEU A 196 -5.57 -16.93 -8.10
C LEU A 196 -6.57 -17.61 -9.04
N GLU A 197 -7.13 -18.76 -8.67
CA GLU A 197 -8.17 -19.43 -9.45
C GLU A 197 -9.39 -18.54 -9.67
N LYS A 198 -9.88 -17.87 -8.61
CA LYS A 198 -10.98 -16.91 -8.66
C LYS A 198 -10.67 -15.76 -9.63
N LEU A 199 -9.47 -15.17 -9.53
CA LEU A 199 -9.01 -14.12 -10.43
C LEU A 199 -9.00 -14.59 -11.88
N LEU A 200 -8.42 -15.76 -12.16
CA LEU A 200 -8.29 -16.28 -13.53
C LEU A 200 -9.62 -16.60 -14.20
N VAL A 201 -10.64 -16.97 -13.42
CA VAL A 201 -12.00 -17.22 -13.94
C VAL A 201 -12.73 -15.90 -14.22
N ASN A 202 -12.46 -14.85 -13.45
CA ASN A 202 -13.19 -13.57 -13.48
C ASN A 202 -12.40 -12.42 -14.14
N LEU A 203 -11.45 -12.72 -15.02
CA LEU A 203 -10.64 -11.69 -15.67
C LEU A 203 -11.45 -10.66 -16.45
N HIS A 204 -11.20 -9.39 -16.18
CA HIS A 204 -11.86 -8.25 -16.80
C HIS A 204 -11.19 -7.83 -18.10
N ASP A 205 -12.00 -7.44 -19.09
CA ASP A 205 -11.52 -7.01 -20.41
C ASP A 205 -11.28 -5.49 -20.49
N ASP A 206 -11.80 -4.73 -19.52
CA ASP A 206 -11.81 -3.26 -19.52
C ASP A 206 -10.89 -2.63 -18.48
N GLY A 207 -10.01 -3.43 -17.87
CA GLY A 207 -9.11 -2.98 -16.82
C GLY A 207 -7.91 -3.89 -16.58
N VAL A 208 -7.41 -3.82 -15.37
CA VAL A 208 -6.31 -4.64 -14.85
C VAL A 208 -6.81 -5.34 -13.57
N ASP A 209 -6.64 -6.65 -13.50
CA ASP A 209 -6.91 -7.42 -12.30
C ASP A 209 -5.65 -7.42 -11.43
N MET A 210 -5.72 -6.89 -10.21
CA MET A 210 -4.57 -6.78 -9.31
C MET A 210 -4.76 -7.66 -8.08
N MET A 211 -3.86 -8.62 -7.91
CA MET A 211 -3.78 -9.46 -6.72
C MET A 211 -2.66 -8.99 -5.80
N ILE A 212 -3.00 -8.77 -4.53
CA ILE A 212 -2.10 -8.23 -3.51
C ILE A 212 -1.65 -9.34 -2.58
N PHE A 213 -0.33 -9.40 -2.34
CA PHE A 213 0.32 -10.37 -1.47
C PHE A 213 1.12 -9.68 -0.36
N HIS A 214 1.36 -10.41 0.72
CA HIS A 214 2.27 -10.02 1.81
C HIS A 214 3.31 -11.12 2.01
N PRO A 215 4.27 -11.29 1.08
CA PRO A 215 5.27 -12.34 1.18
C PRO A 215 6.29 -12.01 2.27
N GLY A 216 6.69 -13.01 3.03
CA GLY A 216 7.71 -12.90 4.07
C GLY A 216 8.20 -14.28 4.47
N TYR A 217 9.39 -14.33 5.05
CA TYR A 217 9.83 -15.49 5.82
C TYR A 217 9.36 -15.35 7.27
N LEU A 218 9.38 -16.43 8.02
CA LEU A 218 9.13 -16.38 9.45
C LEU A 218 10.29 -15.66 10.13
N ASP A 219 9.95 -14.73 11.02
CA ASP A 219 10.87 -14.04 11.93
C ASP A 219 10.76 -14.66 13.33
N ASP A 220 11.87 -14.65 14.11
CA ASP A 220 11.90 -15.11 15.49
C ASP A 220 11.28 -14.10 16.46
#